data_a23e066c08dc3328cb990f01511272a3
#
_entry.id   a23e066c08dc3328cb990f01511272a3
#
_cell.length_a   1.000
_cell.length_b   1.000
_cell.length_c   1.000
_cell.angle_alpha   90.00
_cell.angle_beta   90.00
_cell.angle_gamma   90.00
#
_symmetry.space_group_name_H-M   'P 1'
#
loop_
_entity.id
_entity.type
_entity.pdbx_description
1 polymer ?
#
loop_
_entity_poly.entity_id
_entity_poly.type
_entity_poly.pdbx_seq_one_letter_code
_entity_poly.pdbx_strand_id
1 'polypeptide(L)'
;QLKKHLRHIGYKARLVTGRDRQLSSVIVRTNNLLKREIVVVQGKRCYLGITQAVQDFDSYSRRDYGRPARNAQRGMLPPKLAQIMLNLASVRTEGKLLDPFCGGGTIVQEALLLGVHSVYGSDNDPAAITEAEHNISWLREHFGVRQPQLLRASVADIRHAFPDLRFDAIVTEPYLGPARLLMKRRLMRSDFDDALREVRSLYRDLFKVAGDSTGPTARMVVVFPVYNLFNREYPIGSLEEFENFWWRLVRPSVQQFVPSLAFSPRGLLYYSRPDQIVRREI
;
A
#
# COMPACT_ATOMS: atom_id res chain seq x y z
N GLN A 1 35.14 -11.27 -21.25
CA GLN A 1 36.07 -12.38 -21.01
C GLN A 1 35.29 -13.68 -20.74
N LEU A 2 34.40 -13.78 -19.77
CA LEU A 2 33.64 -14.99 -19.40
C LEU A 2 32.86 -15.60 -20.59
N LYS A 3 32.15 -14.77 -21.38
CA LYS A 3 31.44 -15.22 -22.59
C LYS A 3 32.37 -15.84 -23.64
N LYS A 4 33.55 -15.26 -23.83
CA LYS A 4 34.56 -15.80 -24.75
C LYS A 4 35.11 -17.14 -24.26
N HIS A 5 35.41 -17.24 -22.98
CA HIS A 5 35.87 -18.47 -22.33
C HIS A 5 34.83 -19.60 -22.43
N LEU A 6 33.55 -19.31 -22.07
CA LEU A 6 32.48 -20.31 -22.19
C LEU A 6 32.31 -20.81 -23.64
N ARG A 7 32.40 -19.94 -24.62
CA ARG A 7 32.32 -20.33 -26.04
C ARG A 7 33.51 -21.22 -26.45
N HIS A 8 34.68 -20.90 -25.94
CA HIS A 8 35.90 -21.69 -26.26
C HIS A 8 35.78 -23.13 -25.74
N ILE A 9 35.15 -23.34 -24.59
CA ILE A 9 34.89 -24.69 -24.02
C ILE A 9 33.55 -25.29 -24.47
N GLY A 10 32.96 -24.80 -25.57
CA GLY A 10 31.82 -25.40 -26.27
C GLY A 10 30.44 -24.96 -25.77
N TYR A 11 30.31 -24.05 -24.80
CA TYR A 11 29.04 -23.57 -24.32
C TYR A 11 28.48 -22.39 -25.11
N LYS A 12 27.20 -22.45 -25.49
CA LYS A 12 26.51 -21.30 -26.08
C LYS A 12 26.17 -20.30 -24.98
N ALA A 13 26.88 -19.18 -24.96
CA ALA A 13 26.65 -18.12 -23.94
C ALA A 13 26.23 -16.82 -24.61
N ARG A 14 25.20 -16.18 -24.01
CA ARG A 14 24.69 -14.84 -24.35
C ARG A 14 24.82 -13.93 -23.12
N LEU A 15 25.38 -12.75 -23.30
CA LEU A 15 25.39 -11.73 -22.28
C LEU A 15 24.11 -10.92 -22.42
N VAL A 16 23.34 -10.79 -21.32
CA VAL A 16 22.19 -9.88 -21.19
C VAL A 16 22.55 -8.85 -20.14
N THR A 17 22.38 -7.58 -20.45
CA THR A 17 22.71 -6.48 -19.56
C THR A 17 21.50 -5.56 -19.40
N GLY A 18 21.27 -5.05 -18.19
CA GLY A 18 20.35 -3.96 -17.89
C GLY A 18 21.07 -2.59 -17.89
N ARG A 19 20.32 -1.49 -17.79
CA ARG A 19 20.88 -0.14 -17.73
C ARG A 19 21.83 0.04 -16.54
N ASP A 20 21.46 -0.49 -15.36
CA ASP A 20 22.19 -0.30 -14.10
C ASP A 20 22.94 -1.58 -13.65
N ARG A 21 23.40 -2.41 -14.58
CA ARG A 21 24.03 -3.72 -14.30
C ARG A 21 23.12 -4.72 -13.56
N GLN A 22 21.87 -4.35 -13.27
CA GLN A 22 20.85 -5.20 -12.71
C GLN A 22 19.81 -5.51 -13.78
N LEU A 23 19.28 -6.73 -13.77
CA LEU A 23 18.22 -7.12 -14.68
C LEU A 23 16.87 -6.89 -13.99
N SER A 24 15.98 -6.16 -14.65
CA SER A 24 14.60 -6.04 -14.16
C SER A 24 13.84 -7.36 -14.34
N SER A 25 12.79 -7.57 -13.55
CA SER A 25 11.90 -8.74 -13.68
C SER A 25 11.38 -8.93 -15.11
N VAL A 26 11.11 -7.83 -15.81
CA VAL A 26 10.69 -7.83 -17.22
C VAL A 26 11.77 -8.43 -18.11
N ILE A 27 13.04 -7.98 -18.00
CA ILE A 27 14.16 -8.48 -18.79
C ILE A 27 14.39 -9.97 -18.53
N VAL A 28 14.35 -10.38 -17.25
CA VAL A 28 14.53 -11.78 -16.85
C VAL A 28 13.47 -12.66 -17.51
N ARG A 29 12.18 -12.27 -17.41
CA ARG A 29 11.07 -13.04 -17.96
C ARG A 29 11.06 -13.06 -19.50
N THR A 30 11.18 -11.89 -20.15
CA THR A 30 11.14 -11.76 -21.61
C THR A 30 12.29 -12.51 -22.29
N ASN A 31 13.44 -12.61 -21.63
CA ASN A 31 14.59 -13.32 -22.14
C ASN A 31 14.73 -14.77 -21.65
N ASN A 32 13.72 -15.32 -20.93
CA ASN A 32 13.72 -16.67 -20.37
C ASN A 32 14.96 -16.97 -19.51
N LEU A 33 15.31 -16.03 -18.61
CA LEU A 33 16.51 -16.14 -17.79
C LEU A 33 16.28 -16.82 -16.44
N LEU A 34 15.05 -17.17 -16.08
CA LEU A 34 14.74 -17.96 -14.87
C LEU A 34 15.57 -19.24 -14.85
N LYS A 35 16.19 -19.53 -13.71
CA LYS A 35 17.14 -20.65 -13.50
C LYS A 35 18.39 -20.63 -14.43
N ARG A 36 18.62 -19.52 -15.13
CA ARG A 36 19.75 -19.33 -16.05
C ARG A 36 20.56 -18.06 -15.77
N GLU A 37 20.00 -17.13 -15.01
CA GLU A 37 20.67 -15.92 -14.58
C GLU A 37 21.51 -16.23 -13.33
N ILE A 38 22.80 -15.88 -13.39
CA ILE A 38 23.70 -15.93 -12.23
C ILE A 38 23.71 -14.54 -11.60
N VAL A 39 23.31 -14.48 -10.34
CA VAL A 39 23.33 -13.26 -9.53
C VAL A 39 24.56 -13.28 -8.63
N VAL A 40 25.32 -12.20 -8.67
CA VAL A 40 26.47 -12.00 -7.77
C VAL A 40 26.10 -10.95 -6.74
N VAL A 41 26.06 -11.33 -5.48
CA VAL A 41 25.83 -10.42 -4.36
C VAL A 41 27.15 -10.19 -3.65
N GLN A 42 27.67 -8.98 -3.76
CA GLN A 42 28.93 -8.59 -3.15
C GLN A 42 28.66 -7.82 -1.84
N GLY A 43 29.15 -8.36 -0.74
CA GLY A 43 29.13 -7.75 0.59
C GLY A 43 30.46 -8.01 1.30
N LYS A 44 30.47 -8.29 2.59
CA LYS A 44 31.65 -8.80 3.31
C LYS A 44 32.14 -10.13 2.74
N ARG A 45 31.25 -10.91 2.15
CA ARG A 45 31.52 -12.12 1.38
C ARG A 45 30.85 -11.98 0.01
N CYS A 46 31.34 -12.72 -0.97
CA CYS A 46 30.72 -12.82 -2.28
C CYS A 46 29.82 -14.06 -2.31
N TYR A 47 28.55 -13.87 -2.69
CA TYR A 47 27.58 -14.94 -2.86
C TYR A 47 27.21 -15.08 -4.32
N LEU A 48 27.08 -16.30 -4.78
CA LEU A 48 26.55 -16.61 -6.10
C LEU A 48 25.17 -17.24 -5.94
N GLY A 49 24.23 -16.77 -6.70
CA GLY A 49 22.86 -17.26 -6.70
C GLY A 49 22.36 -17.47 -8.13
N ILE A 50 21.27 -18.22 -8.24
CA ILE A 50 20.53 -18.39 -9.48
C ILE A 50 19.10 -17.92 -9.25
N THR A 51 18.61 -17.05 -10.13
CA THR A 51 17.24 -16.49 -10.05
C THR A 51 16.22 -17.61 -10.20
N GLN A 52 15.46 -17.89 -9.14
CA GLN A 52 14.40 -18.90 -9.14
C GLN A 52 13.06 -18.33 -9.56
N ALA A 53 12.75 -17.11 -9.16
CA ALA A 53 11.50 -16.42 -9.45
C ALA A 53 11.73 -14.92 -9.60
N VAL A 54 10.86 -14.27 -10.31
CA VAL A 54 10.77 -12.81 -10.40
C VAL A 54 9.33 -12.38 -10.13
N GLN A 55 9.15 -11.12 -9.80
CA GLN A 55 7.81 -10.56 -9.57
C GLN A 55 6.91 -10.77 -10.79
N ASP A 56 5.67 -11.20 -10.55
CA ASP A 56 4.64 -11.30 -11.58
C ASP A 56 4.06 -9.90 -11.91
N PHE A 57 4.80 -9.15 -12.69
CA PHE A 57 4.43 -7.79 -13.07
C PHE A 57 3.18 -7.74 -13.94
N ASP A 58 2.83 -8.81 -14.68
CA ASP A 58 1.60 -8.86 -15.48
C ASP A 58 0.38 -8.89 -14.59
N SER A 59 0.38 -9.73 -13.56
CA SER A 59 -0.71 -9.79 -12.58
C SER A 59 -0.87 -8.44 -11.85
N TYR A 60 0.23 -7.79 -11.45
CA TYR A 60 0.17 -6.44 -10.87
C TYR A 60 -0.39 -5.42 -11.86
N SER A 61 0.06 -5.45 -13.11
CA SER A 61 -0.42 -4.56 -14.16
C SER A 61 -1.94 -4.71 -14.38
N ARG A 62 -2.44 -5.94 -14.41
CA ARG A 62 -3.88 -6.21 -14.53
C ARG A 62 -4.67 -5.60 -13.36
N ARG A 63 -4.20 -5.74 -12.12
CA ARG A 63 -4.87 -5.20 -10.93
C ARG A 63 -4.74 -3.67 -10.81
N ASP A 64 -3.66 -3.09 -11.32
CA ASP A 64 -3.45 -1.64 -11.28
C ASP A 64 -4.15 -0.91 -12.43
N TYR A 65 -4.04 -1.46 -13.65
CA TYR A 65 -4.52 -0.80 -14.87
C TYR A 65 -5.72 -1.50 -15.53
N GLY A 66 -5.88 -2.80 -15.36
CA GLY A 66 -6.89 -3.62 -16.05
C GLY A 66 -8.19 -3.82 -15.29
N ARG A 67 -8.32 -3.39 -14.05
CA ARG A 67 -9.57 -3.49 -13.29
C ARG A 67 -10.66 -2.58 -13.88
N PRO A 68 -11.95 -2.98 -13.87
CA PRO A 68 -13.02 -2.30 -14.60
C PRO A 68 -13.31 -0.87 -14.09
N ALA A 69 -13.27 -0.64 -12.77
CA ALA A 69 -13.53 0.66 -12.20
C ALA A 69 -12.22 1.31 -11.70
N ARG A 70 -11.86 2.44 -12.32
CA ARG A 70 -10.67 3.23 -11.96
C ARG A 70 -11.05 4.70 -11.90
N ASN A 71 -10.87 5.30 -10.73
CA ASN A 71 -11.11 6.72 -10.53
C ASN A 71 -9.81 7.44 -10.12
N ALA A 72 -9.06 7.92 -11.11
CA ALA A 72 -7.82 8.64 -10.86
C ALA A 72 -8.01 9.96 -10.07
N GLN A 73 -9.24 10.52 -10.06
CA GLN A 73 -9.53 11.78 -9.35
C GLN A 73 -9.62 11.59 -7.83
N ARG A 74 -10.00 10.40 -7.36
CA ARG A 74 -9.99 10.05 -5.92
C ARG A 74 -8.59 9.75 -5.39
N GLY A 75 -7.62 9.57 -6.26
CA GLY A 75 -6.37 8.96 -5.91
C GLY A 75 -6.51 7.43 -5.85
N MET A 76 -5.49 6.73 -6.26
CA MET A 76 -5.49 5.26 -6.26
C MET A 76 -4.27 4.78 -5.50
N LEU A 77 -4.52 3.93 -4.50
CA LEU A 77 -3.45 3.22 -3.81
C LEU A 77 -2.86 2.17 -4.76
N PRO A 78 -1.54 2.16 -5.00
CA PRO A 78 -0.92 1.10 -5.80
C PRO A 78 -1.06 -0.27 -5.12
N PRO A 79 -1.36 -1.36 -5.87
CA PRO A 79 -1.49 -2.71 -5.31
C PRO A 79 -0.28 -3.14 -4.47
N LYS A 80 0.93 -2.80 -4.87
CA LYS A 80 2.15 -3.10 -4.09
C LYS A 80 2.17 -2.40 -2.73
N LEU A 81 1.69 -1.16 -2.67
CA LEU A 81 1.64 -0.42 -1.41
C LEU A 81 0.59 -1.01 -0.49
N ALA A 82 -0.58 -1.39 -1.02
CA ALA A 82 -1.60 -2.12 -0.28
C ALA A 82 -1.04 -3.42 0.33
N GLN A 83 -0.27 -4.20 -0.44
CA GLN A 83 0.38 -5.42 0.06
C GLN A 83 1.42 -5.13 1.15
N ILE A 84 2.21 -4.08 1.01
CA ILE A 84 3.15 -3.66 2.07
C ILE A 84 2.40 -3.36 3.36
N MET A 85 1.31 -2.59 3.28
CA MET A 85 0.48 -2.25 4.43
C MET A 85 -0.14 -3.49 5.07
N LEU A 86 -0.68 -4.41 4.28
CA LEU A 86 -1.25 -5.67 4.76
C LEU A 86 -0.20 -6.56 5.45
N ASN A 87 1.01 -6.64 4.90
CA ASN A 87 2.11 -7.37 5.51
C ASN A 87 2.57 -6.74 6.84
N LEU A 88 2.61 -5.41 6.94
CA LEU A 88 2.89 -4.70 8.19
C LEU A 88 1.82 -4.97 9.26
N ALA A 89 0.55 -5.05 8.85
CA ALA A 89 -0.54 -5.41 9.74
C ALA A 89 -0.45 -6.86 10.21
N SER A 90 0.28 -7.72 9.48
CA SER A 90 0.44 -9.16 9.79
C SER A 90 -0.90 -9.87 9.98
N VAL A 91 -1.86 -9.56 9.12
CA VAL A 91 -3.20 -10.17 9.18
C VAL A 91 -3.09 -11.67 8.94
N ARG A 92 -3.72 -12.45 9.81
CA ARG A 92 -3.80 -13.91 9.62
C ARG A 92 -4.87 -14.24 8.59
N THR A 93 -4.74 -15.37 7.94
CA THR A 93 -5.73 -15.90 6.98
C THR A 93 -7.14 -15.95 7.60
N GLU A 94 -7.27 -16.39 8.86
CA GLU A 94 -8.53 -16.48 9.60
C GLU A 94 -8.92 -15.18 10.32
N GLY A 95 -8.08 -14.16 10.27
CA GLY A 95 -8.33 -12.88 10.91
C GLY A 95 -9.37 -12.05 10.15
N LYS A 96 -10.00 -11.12 10.88
CA LYS A 96 -10.97 -10.15 10.33
C LYS A 96 -10.24 -8.84 10.03
N LEU A 97 -10.23 -8.46 8.77
CA LEU A 97 -9.64 -7.21 8.29
C LEU A 97 -10.73 -6.19 7.94
N LEU A 98 -10.56 -4.96 8.38
CA LEU A 98 -11.40 -3.82 7.97
C LEU A 98 -10.56 -2.78 7.21
N ASP A 99 -11.12 -2.28 6.09
CA ASP A 99 -10.74 -1.04 5.44
C ASP A 99 -11.93 -0.05 5.49
N PRO A 100 -11.95 0.91 6.44
CA PRO A 100 -13.06 1.84 6.62
C PRO A 100 -13.09 3.01 5.63
N PHE A 101 -12.15 3.07 4.68
CA PHE A 101 -12.08 4.01 3.57
C PHE A 101 -11.70 3.27 2.29
N CYS A 102 -12.49 2.23 1.95
CA CYS A 102 -12.07 1.25 0.95
C CYS A 102 -12.00 1.81 -0.48
N GLY A 103 -12.64 2.94 -0.77
CA GLY A 103 -12.65 3.51 -2.11
C GLY A 103 -13.04 2.48 -3.16
N GLY A 104 -12.26 2.37 -4.23
CA GLY A 104 -12.44 1.34 -5.27
C GLY A 104 -11.94 -0.07 -4.87
N GLY A 105 -11.68 -0.31 -3.58
CA GLY A 105 -11.41 -1.63 -3.00
C GLY A 105 -9.99 -2.16 -3.17
N THR A 106 -8.96 -1.35 -3.33
CA THR A 106 -7.59 -1.86 -3.58
C THR A 106 -7.06 -2.70 -2.41
N ILE A 107 -7.18 -2.22 -1.16
CA ILE A 107 -6.73 -2.98 0.02
C ILE A 107 -7.55 -4.25 0.18
N VAL A 108 -8.87 -4.17 -0.01
CA VAL A 108 -9.78 -5.31 0.02
C VAL A 108 -9.37 -6.38 -1.00
N GLN A 109 -9.09 -5.98 -2.24
CA GLN A 109 -8.65 -6.89 -3.32
C GLN A 109 -7.33 -7.59 -2.95
N GLU A 110 -6.33 -6.83 -2.51
CA GLU A 110 -5.02 -7.39 -2.17
C GLU A 110 -5.08 -8.29 -0.92
N ALA A 111 -5.95 -7.99 0.05
CA ALA A 111 -6.19 -8.84 1.22
C ALA A 111 -6.77 -10.21 0.82
N LEU A 112 -7.76 -10.20 -0.08
CA LEU A 112 -8.36 -11.43 -0.62
C LEU A 112 -7.34 -12.29 -1.38
N LEU A 113 -6.46 -11.65 -2.17
CA LEU A 113 -5.38 -12.32 -2.90
C LEU A 113 -4.30 -12.89 -1.97
N LEU A 114 -4.07 -12.26 -0.81
CA LEU A 114 -3.20 -12.80 0.23
C LEU A 114 -3.85 -13.93 1.05
N GLY A 115 -5.10 -14.27 0.74
CA GLY A 115 -5.82 -15.39 1.38
C GLY A 115 -6.54 -15.03 2.67
N VAL A 116 -6.73 -13.75 3.00
CA VAL A 116 -7.55 -13.36 4.15
C VAL A 116 -9.00 -13.74 3.89
N HIS A 117 -9.61 -14.52 4.81
CA HIS A 117 -10.94 -15.07 4.60
C HIS A 117 -12.07 -14.08 4.91
N SER A 118 -11.87 -13.22 5.90
CA SER A 118 -12.89 -12.31 6.42
C SER A 118 -12.46 -10.87 6.19
N VAL A 119 -12.80 -10.32 5.02
CA VAL A 119 -12.44 -8.97 4.60
C VAL A 119 -13.69 -8.10 4.55
N TYR A 120 -13.60 -6.95 5.19
CA TYR A 120 -14.66 -5.96 5.31
C TYR A 120 -14.18 -4.62 4.76
N GLY A 121 -15.04 -3.93 4.04
CA GLY A 121 -14.76 -2.59 3.53
C GLY A 121 -15.95 -1.67 3.70
N SER A 122 -15.70 -0.41 3.98
CA SER A 122 -16.73 0.62 3.94
C SER A 122 -16.21 1.91 3.33
N ASP A 123 -17.13 2.69 2.80
CA ASP A 123 -16.88 4.04 2.31
C ASP A 123 -18.17 4.85 2.45
N ASN A 124 -18.08 6.16 2.71
CA ASN A 124 -19.23 7.02 2.79
C ASN A 124 -19.81 7.40 1.41
N ASP A 125 -18.97 7.32 0.36
CA ASP A 125 -19.36 7.59 -1.02
C ASP A 125 -20.00 6.34 -1.67
N PRO A 126 -21.28 6.37 -2.02
CA PRO A 126 -21.95 5.24 -2.66
C PRO A 126 -21.31 4.85 -4.01
N ALA A 127 -20.74 5.82 -4.75
CA ALA A 127 -20.07 5.52 -5.99
C ALA A 127 -18.76 4.74 -5.76
N ALA A 128 -18.07 4.97 -4.63
CA ALA A 128 -16.90 4.19 -4.26
C ALA A 128 -17.25 2.72 -3.98
N ILE A 129 -18.33 2.47 -3.27
CA ILE A 129 -18.82 1.11 -3.01
C ILE A 129 -19.18 0.40 -4.31
N THR A 130 -19.92 1.07 -5.21
CA THR A 130 -20.24 0.50 -6.53
C THR A 130 -18.97 0.16 -7.34
N GLU A 131 -17.98 1.06 -7.35
CA GLU A 131 -16.69 0.80 -7.99
C GLU A 131 -15.96 -0.40 -7.35
N ALA A 132 -15.97 -0.50 -6.03
CA ALA A 132 -15.38 -1.63 -5.30
C ALA A 132 -16.06 -2.95 -5.64
N GLU A 133 -17.39 -2.99 -5.67
CA GLU A 133 -18.18 -4.16 -6.04
C GLU A 133 -17.86 -4.65 -7.47
N HIS A 134 -17.77 -3.74 -8.44
CA HIS A 134 -17.38 -4.08 -9.81
C HIS A 134 -15.95 -4.65 -9.87
N ASN A 135 -15.01 -4.04 -9.15
CA ASN A 135 -13.64 -4.50 -9.09
C ASN A 135 -13.52 -5.87 -8.40
N ILE A 136 -14.29 -6.11 -7.34
CA ILE A 136 -14.32 -7.42 -6.64
C ILE A 136 -14.96 -8.49 -7.51
N SER A 137 -16.05 -8.21 -8.22
CA SER A 137 -16.66 -9.16 -9.17
C SER A 137 -15.65 -9.59 -10.23
N TRP A 138 -14.96 -8.63 -10.83
CA TRP A 138 -13.90 -8.90 -11.78
C TRP A 138 -12.76 -9.73 -11.16
N LEU A 139 -12.33 -9.39 -9.95
CA LEU A 139 -11.26 -10.12 -9.25
C LEU A 139 -11.66 -11.58 -8.99
N ARG A 140 -12.91 -11.83 -8.61
CA ARG A 140 -13.44 -13.17 -8.36
C ARG A 140 -13.44 -14.03 -9.62
N GLU A 141 -13.86 -13.46 -10.75
CA GLU A 141 -13.85 -14.14 -12.05
C GLU A 141 -12.44 -14.55 -12.50
N HIS A 142 -11.45 -13.67 -12.26
CA HIS A 142 -10.10 -13.87 -12.78
C HIS A 142 -9.14 -14.59 -11.81
N PHE A 143 -9.42 -14.53 -10.51
CA PHE A 143 -8.50 -15.03 -9.47
C PHE A 143 -9.18 -15.99 -8.47
N GLY A 144 -10.48 -16.20 -8.55
CA GLY A 144 -11.20 -17.15 -7.71
C GLY A 144 -11.23 -16.80 -6.22
N VAL A 145 -11.14 -15.50 -5.87
CA VAL A 145 -11.15 -15.07 -4.47
C VAL A 145 -12.55 -15.08 -3.86
N ARG A 146 -12.63 -15.02 -2.53
CA ARG A 146 -13.88 -14.99 -1.77
C ARG A 146 -14.61 -13.65 -1.93
N GLN A 147 -15.89 -13.61 -1.58
CA GLN A 147 -16.67 -12.39 -1.51
C GLN A 147 -16.38 -11.67 -0.19
N PRO A 148 -15.95 -10.40 -0.20
CA PRO A 148 -15.87 -9.57 1.00
C PRO A 148 -17.25 -9.00 1.36
N GLN A 149 -17.38 -8.44 2.55
CA GLN A 149 -18.52 -7.63 2.91
C GLN A 149 -18.19 -6.15 2.69
N LEU A 150 -18.92 -5.51 1.78
CA LEU A 150 -18.81 -4.09 1.48
C LEU A 150 -20.08 -3.37 1.90
N LEU A 151 -19.95 -2.24 2.61
CA LEU A 151 -21.10 -1.47 3.08
C LEU A 151 -20.86 0.03 2.87
N ARG A 152 -21.92 0.74 2.51
CA ARG A 152 -21.88 2.20 2.58
C ARG A 152 -22.01 2.63 4.04
N ALA A 153 -20.93 3.14 4.60
CA ALA A 153 -20.91 3.70 5.96
C ALA A 153 -19.80 4.74 6.08
N SER A 154 -20.03 5.76 6.90
CA SER A 154 -18.96 6.65 7.33
C SER A 154 -18.10 5.97 8.39
N VAL A 155 -16.88 6.46 8.60
CA VAL A 155 -16.02 5.92 9.68
C VAL A 155 -16.69 6.01 11.04
N ALA A 156 -17.48 7.06 11.31
CA ALA A 156 -18.21 7.23 12.56
C ALA A 156 -19.29 6.16 12.77
N ASP A 157 -19.81 5.59 11.69
CA ASP A 157 -20.92 4.61 11.71
C ASP A 157 -20.46 3.15 11.70
N ILE A 158 -19.16 2.88 11.72
CA ILE A 158 -18.58 1.51 11.63
C ILE A 158 -19.19 0.56 12.67
N ARG A 159 -19.39 1.04 13.89
CA ARG A 159 -20.00 0.24 14.98
C ARG A 159 -21.44 -0.16 14.69
N HIS A 160 -22.20 0.68 14.00
CA HIS A 160 -23.55 0.39 13.54
C HIS A 160 -23.56 -0.49 12.30
N ALA A 161 -22.62 -0.25 11.38
CA ALA A 161 -22.49 -1.04 10.16
C ALA A 161 -22.05 -2.50 10.43
N PHE A 162 -21.23 -2.70 11.48
CA PHE A 162 -20.69 -4.00 11.88
C PHE A 162 -20.83 -4.23 13.39
N PRO A 163 -22.07 -4.34 13.93
CA PRO A 163 -22.35 -4.24 15.37
C PRO A 163 -21.66 -5.30 16.23
N ASP A 164 -21.60 -6.53 15.74
CA ASP A 164 -21.08 -7.67 16.52
C ASP A 164 -19.65 -8.06 16.13
N LEU A 165 -19.01 -7.26 15.28
CA LEU A 165 -17.67 -7.55 14.82
C LEU A 165 -16.60 -6.88 15.68
N ARG A 166 -15.53 -7.63 15.91
CA ARG A 166 -14.24 -7.14 16.39
C ARG A 166 -13.20 -7.50 15.34
N PHE A 167 -12.47 -6.49 14.89
CA PHE A 167 -11.47 -6.67 13.85
C PHE A 167 -10.11 -6.97 14.46
N ASP A 168 -9.36 -7.87 13.81
CA ASP A 168 -7.99 -8.22 14.18
C ASP A 168 -6.99 -7.25 13.56
N ALA A 169 -7.38 -6.62 12.45
CA ALA A 169 -6.60 -5.56 11.83
C ALA A 169 -7.46 -4.52 11.13
N ILE A 170 -6.95 -3.28 11.11
CA ILE A 170 -7.43 -2.19 10.26
C ILE A 170 -6.29 -1.77 9.35
N VAL A 171 -6.53 -1.80 8.06
CA VAL A 171 -5.54 -1.34 7.05
C VAL A 171 -6.25 -0.39 6.11
N THR A 172 -5.77 0.86 6.04
CA THR A 172 -6.54 1.88 5.31
C THR A 172 -5.69 3.05 4.83
N GLU A 173 -6.09 3.63 3.71
CA GLU A 173 -5.69 4.96 3.27
C GLU A 173 -6.92 5.89 3.37
N PRO A 174 -7.04 6.68 4.45
CA PRO A 174 -8.13 7.65 4.57
C PRO A 174 -8.04 8.75 3.51
N TYR A 175 -9.04 9.62 3.48
CA TYR A 175 -9.00 10.81 2.63
C TYR A 175 -7.76 11.67 2.94
N LEU A 176 -6.93 11.89 1.93
CA LEU A 176 -5.66 12.60 2.04
C LEU A 176 -5.79 14.13 1.83
N GLY A 177 -7.00 14.64 1.83
CA GLY A 177 -7.28 16.06 1.63
C GLY A 177 -7.60 16.42 0.16
N PRO A 178 -8.04 17.66 -0.07
CA PRO A 178 -8.59 18.11 -1.36
C PRO A 178 -7.47 18.38 -2.37
N ALA A 179 -7.01 17.35 -3.09
CA ALA A 179 -5.91 17.45 -4.06
C ALA A 179 -6.09 18.61 -5.06
N ARG A 180 -7.32 18.85 -5.53
CA ARG A 180 -7.62 19.96 -6.46
C ARG A 180 -7.40 21.34 -5.82
N LEU A 181 -7.70 21.49 -4.53
CA LEU A 181 -7.43 22.73 -3.79
C LEU A 181 -5.92 22.94 -3.65
N LEU A 182 -5.20 21.88 -3.28
CA LEU A 182 -3.75 21.91 -3.07
C LEU A 182 -2.96 22.18 -4.35
N MET A 183 -3.55 21.89 -5.52
CA MET A 183 -2.95 22.15 -6.84
C MET A 183 -3.25 23.55 -7.39
N LYS A 184 -4.04 24.38 -6.68
CA LYS A 184 -4.32 25.76 -7.13
C LYS A 184 -3.02 26.57 -7.18
N ARG A 185 -2.84 27.33 -8.27
CA ARG A 185 -1.68 28.23 -8.47
C ARG A 185 -1.56 29.30 -7.38
N ARG A 186 -2.69 29.69 -6.77
CA ARG A 186 -2.77 30.62 -5.64
C ARG A 186 -3.63 29.99 -4.55
N LEU A 187 -3.03 29.13 -3.75
CA LEU A 187 -3.65 28.58 -2.56
C LEU A 187 -3.54 29.60 -1.44
N MET A 188 -4.67 30.01 -0.86
CA MET A 188 -4.66 30.85 0.34
C MET A 188 -4.34 29.99 1.56
N ARG A 189 -3.63 30.57 2.52
CA ARG A 189 -3.26 29.87 3.76
C ARG A 189 -4.50 29.43 4.56
N SER A 190 -5.54 30.27 4.61
CA SER A 190 -6.82 29.96 5.25
C SER A 190 -7.47 28.69 4.67
N ASP A 191 -7.54 28.58 3.33
CA ASP A 191 -8.14 27.43 2.66
C ASP A 191 -7.39 26.14 3.00
N PHE A 192 -6.07 26.21 3.13
CA PHE A 192 -5.24 25.08 3.54
C PHE A 192 -5.47 24.70 4.99
N ASP A 193 -5.52 25.69 5.89
CA ASP A 193 -5.72 25.45 7.32
C ASP A 193 -7.12 24.87 7.61
N ASP A 194 -8.14 25.26 6.83
CA ASP A 194 -9.49 24.69 6.90
C ASP A 194 -9.48 23.23 6.45
N ALA A 195 -8.89 22.95 5.29
CA ALA A 195 -8.76 21.58 4.79
C ALA A 195 -7.97 20.68 5.74
N LEU A 196 -6.92 21.20 6.36
CA LEU A 196 -6.12 20.47 7.34
C LEU A 196 -6.91 20.13 8.60
N ARG A 197 -7.78 21.05 9.07
CA ARG A 197 -8.67 20.79 10.21
C ARG A 197 -9.68 19.68 9.91
N GLU A 198 -10.28 19.70 8.73
CA GLU A 198 -11.22 18.67 8.28
C GLU A 198 -10.55 17.28 8.26
N VAL A 199 -9.39 17.18 7.62
CA VAL A 199 -8.64 15.92 7.56
C VAL A 199 -8.23 15.45 8.96
N ARG A 200 -7.77 16.34 9.84
CA ARG A 200 -7.46 15.98 11.24
C ARG A 200 -8.66 15.43 12.00
N SER A 201 -9.84 16.03 11.84
CA SER A 201 -11.06 15.52 12.48
C SER A 201 -11.36 14.10 12.01
N LEU A 202 -11.27 13.83 10.71
CA LEU A 202 -11.49 12.51 10.14
C LEU A 202 -10.55 11.45 10.73
N TYR A 203 -9.26 11.78 10.92
CA TYR A 203 -8.31 10.86 11.53
C TYR A 203 -8.58 10.61 13.01
N ARG A 204 -9.00 11.64 13.78
CA ARG A 204 -9.44 11.44 15.18
C ARG A 204 -10.64 10.49 15.27
N ASP A 205 -11.62 10.66 14.40
CA ASP A 205 -12.78 9.77 14.34
C ASP A 205 -12.35 8.33 13.99
N LEU A 206 -11.44 8.16 13.03
CA LEU A 206 -10.88 6.86 12.69
C LEU A 206 -10.23 6.20 13.91
N PHE A 207 -9.32 6.90 14.60
CA PHE A 207 -8.61 6.32 15.73
C PHE A 207 -9.52 5.95 16.90
N LYS A 208 -10.52 6.80 17.19
CA LYS A 208 -11.54 6.53 18.21
C LYS A 208 -12.33 5.27 17.85
N VAL A 209 -12.92 5.23 16.66
CA VAL A 209 -13.75 4.10 16.21
C VAL A 209 -12.92 2.83 16.06
N ALA A 210 -11.69 2.94 15.62
CA ALA A 210 -10.77 1.81 15.56
C ALA A 210 -10.55 1.18 16.94
N GLY A 211 -10.31 1.98 17.99
CA GLY A 211 -10.20 1.48 19.36
C GLY A 211 -11.45 0.74 19.83
N ASP A 212 -12.63 1.29 19.51
CA ASP A 212 -13.92 0.70 19.90
C ASP A 212 -14.30 -0.56 19.11
N SER A 213 -13.70 -0.77 17.92
CA SER A 213 -14.07 -1.83 16.98
C SER A 213 -13.05 -2.98 16.90
N THR A 214 -11.96 -2.91 17.67
CA THR A 214 -10.88 -3.90 17.62
C THR A 214 -10.67 -4.59 18.96
N GLY A 215 -9.92 -5.68 18.95
CA GLY A 215 -9.42 -6.36 20.14
C GLY A 215 -8.07 -5.78 20.62
N PRO A 216 -7.60 -6.17 21.82
CA PRO A 216 -6.41 -5.59 22.44
C PRO A 216 -5.09 -5.93 21.71
N THR A 217 -5.09 -6.93 20.84
CA THR A 217 -3.92 -7.35 20.05
C THR A 217 -4.03 -6.93 18.58
N ALA A 218 -5.08 -6.18 18.24
CA ALA A 218 -5.29 -5.74 16.88
C ALA A 218 -4.16 -4.82 16.39
N ARG A 219 -3.94 -4.81 15.09
CA ARG A 219 -2.98 -3.92 14.45
C ARG A 219 -3.69 -2.97 13.51
N MET A 220 -3.26 -1.72 13.54
CA MET A 220 -3.70 -0.71 12.59
C MET A 220 -2.51 -0.25 11.74
N VAL A 221 -2.70 -0.27 10.42
CA VAL A 221 -1.77 0.33 9.46
C VAL A 221 -2.53 1.38 8.68
N VAL A 222 -2.11 2.61 8.84
CA VAL A 222 -2.80 3.77 8.27
C VAL A 222 -1.83 4.68 7.56
N VAL A 223 -2.26 5.22 6.42
CA VAL A 223 -1.51 6.23 5.67
C VAL A 223 -1.79 7.62 6.25
N PHE A 224 -0.73 8.35 6.60
CA PHE A 224 -0.80 9.75 6.99
C PHE A 224 -0.35 10.65 5.83
N PRO A 225 -1.11 11.69 5.46
CA PRO A 225 -0.65 12.67 4.50
C PRO A 225 0.40 13.60 5.10
N VAL A 226 1.42 13.91 4.30
CA VAL A 226 2.37 14.99 4.54
C VAL A 226 2.30 15.93 3.34
N TYR A 227 1.89 17.15 3.58
CA TYR A 227 1.72 18.15 2.54
C TYR A 227 3.02 18.94 2.35
N ASN A 228 3.50 19.02 1.12
CA ASN A 228 4.66 19.82 0.78
C ASN A 228 4.19 21.13 0.10
N LEU A 229 3.99 22.16 0.91
CA LEU A 229 3.44 23.46 0.49
C LEU A 229 4.24 24.60 1.12
N PHE A 230 4.26 25.75 0.48
CA PHE A 230 4.94 26.94 1.01
C PHE A 230 6.41 26.69 1.41
N ASN A 231 7.10 25.81 0.66
CA ASN A 231 8.47 25.35 0.94
C ASN A 231 8.65 24.69 2.31
N ARG A 232 7.60 24.10 2.88
CA ARG A 232 7.61 23.38 4.16
C ARG A 232 6.76 22.13 4.07
N GLU A 233 7.08 21.18 4.94
CA GLU A 233 6.27 19.98 5.16
C GLU A 233 5.27 20.21 6.29
N TYR A 234 4.03 19.81 6.07
CA TYR A 234 2.93 19.90 7.02
C TYR A 234 2.36 18.50 7.25
N PRO A 235 2.79 17.78 8.28
CA PRO A 235 2.15 16.54 8.69
C PRO A 235 0.76 16.82 9.28
N ILE A 236 -0.13 15.84 9.20
CA ILE A 236 -1.52 16.01 9.64
C ILE A 236 -1.68 16.26 11.14
N GLY A 237 -0.73 15.84 11.96
CA GLY A 237 -0.74 16.00 13.42
C GLY A 237 0.50 15.38 14.03
N SER A 238 0.63 15.46 15.36
CA SER A 238 1.66 14.71 16.07
C SER A 238 1.22 13.25 16.26
N LEU A 239 2.17 12.32 16.35
CA LEU A 239 1.84 10.91 16.59
C LEU A 239 1.25 10.71 18.00
N GLU A 240 1.73 11.51 18.98
CA GLU A 240 1.25 11.47 20.36
C GLU A 240 -0.26 11.81 20.44
N GLU A 241 -0.77 12.68 19.57
CA GLU A 241 -2.18 12.99 19.49
C GLU A 241 -3.02 11.75 19.20
N PHE A 242 -2.52 10.84 18.36
CA PHE A 242 -3.21 9.61 17.98
C PHE A 242 -2.97 8.47 18.98
N GLU A 243 -1.85 8.45 19.70
CA GLU A 243 -1.58 7.48 20.78
C GLU A 243 -2.54 7.63 21.96
N ASN A 244 -3.13 8.80 22.17
CA ASN A 244 -4.16 9.06 23.19
C ASN A 244 -5.46 8.24 22.99
N PHE A 245 -5.64 7.57 21.84
CA PHE A 245 -6.77 6.69 21.55
C PHE A 245 -6.48 5.20 21.81
N TRP A 246 -5.61 4.87 22.77
CA TRP A 246 -5.22 3.48 23.15
C TRP A 246 -4.33 2.77 22.14
N TRP A 247 -3.83 3.47 21.11
CA TRP A 247 -2.92 2.93 20.12
C TRP A 247 -1.47 3.25 20.49
N ARG A 248 -0.59 2.25 20.38
CA ARG A 248 0.85 2.44 20.55
C ARG A 248 1.55 2.29 19.22
N LEU A 249 2.39 3.25 18.87
CA LEU A 249 3.21 3.18 17.67
C LEU A 249 4.18 2.00 17.74
N VAL A 250 4.09 1.11 16.76
CA VAL A 250 5.05 0.02 16.55
C VAL A 250 5.93 0.40 15.38
N ARG A 251 7.18 0.71 15.65
CA ARG A 251 8.16 0.98 14.60
C ARG A 251 8.58 -0.33 13.95
N PRO A 252 8.52 -0.42 12.61
CA PRO A 252 8.96 -1.63 11.92
C PRO A 252 10.44 -1.90 12.24
N SER A 253 10.76 -3.11 12.67
CA SER A 253 12.15 -3.53 12.92
C SER A 253 12.98 -3.61 11.62
N VAL A 254 12.38 -3.37 10.47
CA VAL A 254 12.98 -3.44 9.13
C VAL A 254 14.11 -2.42 8.95
N GLN A 255 14.10 -1.31 9.69
CA GLN A 255 15.15 -0.27 9.61
C GLN A 255 16.55 -0.82 9.85
N GLN A 256 16.68 -1.85 10.69
CA GLN A 256 17.95 -2.51 10.97
C GLN A 256 18.46 -3.37 9.80
N PHE A 257 17.53 -3.89 8.98
CA PHE A 257 17.84 -4.82 7.90
C PHE A 257 17.90 -4.18 6.52
N VAL A 258 17.20 -3.07 6.32
CA VAL A 258 17.13 -2.36 5.02
C VAL A 258 17.35 -0.86 5.24
N PRO A 259 18.62 -0.44 5.39
CA PRO A 259 18.96 0.98 5.61
C PRO A 259 18.54 1.91 4.47
N SER A 260 18.29 1.34 3.27
CA SER A 260 17.83 2.09 2.09
C SER A 260 16.34 2.41 2.08
N LEU A 261 15.54 1.88 3.02
CA LEU A 261 14.17 2.30 3.18
C LEU A 261 14.13 3.75 3.68
N ALA A 262 13.37 4.57 2.97
CA ALA A 262 13.15 5.95 3.39
C ALA A 262 12.21 5.98 4.61
N PHE A 263 12.71 6.52 5.70
CA PHE A 263 11.91 6.84 6.87
C PHE A 263 11.78 8.35 7.00
N SER A 264 10.61 8.81 7.42
CA SER A 264 10.39 10.20 7.75
C SER A 264 11.13 10.59 9.04
N PRO A 265 11.28 11.89 9.34
CA PRO A 265 11.81 12.34 10.64
C PRO A 265 11.02 11.81 11.84
N ARG A 266 9.76 11.41 11.65
CA ARG A 266 8.89 10.80 12.66
C ARG A 266 9.10 9.28 12.82
N GLY A 267 9.98 8.68 12.02
CA GLY A 267 10.28 7.24 12.06
C GLY A 267 9.23 6.35 11.38
N LEU A 268 8.39 6.93 10.52
CA LEU A 268 7.38 6.22 9.72
C LEU A 268 7.95 5.89 8.34
N LEU A 269 7.46 4.80 7.72
CA LEU A 269 7.79 4.49 6.33
C LEU A 269 7.30 5.58 5.40
N TYR A 270 8.15 6.01 4.50
CA TYR A 270 7.88 7.13 3.62
C TYR A 270 7.70 6.67 2.18
N TYR A 271 6.55 7.00 1.60
CA TYR A 271 6.26 6.72 0.21
C TYR A 271 5.91 8.01 -0.52
N SER A 272 6.70 8.35 -1.53
CA SER A 272 6.44 9.49 -2.40
C SER A 272 6.88 9.20 -3.83
N ARG A 273 6.24 9.88 -4.77
CA ARG A 273 6.73 10.04 -6.14
C ARG A 273 7.25 11.47 -6.31
N PRO A 274 8.22 11.72 -7.20
CA PRO A 274 8.87 13.03 -7.34
C PRO A 274 7.90 14.22 -7.49
N ASP A 275 6.77 14.02 -8.16
CA ASP A 275 5.83 15.08 -8.52
C ASP A 275 4.61 15.18 -7.59
N GLN A 276 4.61 14.50 -6.44
CA GLN A 276 3.47 14.50 -5.53
C GLN A 276 3.53 15.64 -4.52
N ILE A 277 2.44 16.44 -4.44
CA ILE A 277 2.23 17.46 -3.42
C ILE A 277 1.94 16.81 -2.06
N VAL A 278 1.21 15.71 -2.06
CA VAL A 278 0.88 14.94 -0.86
C VAL A 278 1.71 13.67 -0.84
N ARG A 279 2.55 13.53 0.16
CA ARG A 279 3.36 12.34 0.43
C ARG A 279 2.66 11.48 1.46
N ARG A 280 3.04 10.21 1.53
CA ARG A 280 2.44 9.21 2.42
C ARG A 280 3.45 8.77 3.47
N GLU A 281 3.08 8.84 4.73
CA GLU A 281 3.74 8.15 5.83
C GLU A 281 2.88 6.97 6.28
N ILE A 282 3.49 5.82 6.55
CA ILE A 282 2.83 4.57 6.93
C ILE A 282 3.39 4.08 8.25
#